data_f0f75c381536f17ea4f60421a16d8861
#
_entry.id   f0f75c381536f17ea4f60421a16d8861
#
_cell.length_a   1.000
_cell.length_b   1.000
_cell.length_c   1.000
_cell.angle_alpha   90.00
_cell.angle_beta   90.00
_cell.angle_gamma   90.00
#
_symmetry.space_group_name_H-M   'P 1'
#
loop_
_entity.id
_entity.type
_entity.pdbx_description
1 polymer ?
#
loop_
_entity_poly.entity_id
_entity_poly.type
_entity_poly.pdbx_seq_one_letter_code
_entity_poly.pdbx_strand_id
1 'polypeptide(L)'
;MNFIIKYFKWVMLVCGAFTLTMIYGLIAPQAALESMFGASFDGALETIVVRSWSALIGLMGAALIYGAYSEKNRIFSISIVAFSKVVFVSLMLLYGQEFMGKAGMAIIMDCIFIILAGFYLIVIVMMQKNSLIEVSN
;
A
#
# COMPACT_ATOMS: atom_id res chain seq x y z
N MET A 1 -11.43 -19.92 10.23
CA MET A 1 -10.03 -19.63 9.89
C MET A 1 -9.85 -19.33 8.40
N ASN A 2 -10.23 -20.23 7.51
CA ASN A 2 -10.06 -20.07 6.05
C ASN A 2 -10.80 -18.90 5.40
N PHE A 3 -11.88 -18.40 6.04
CA PHE A 3 -12.70 -17.33 5.48
C PHE A 3 -11.98 -15.97 5.46
N ILE A 4 -11.42 -15.53 6.59
CA ILE A 4 -10.70 -14.25 6.71
C ILE A 4 -9.47 -14.24 5.79
N ILE A 5 -8.71 -15.33 5.77
CA ILE A 5 -7.53 -15.47 4.91
C ILE A 5 -7.91 -15.41 3.43
N LYS A 6 -9.01 -16.08 3.04
CA LYS A 6 -9.50 -16.13 1.66
C LYS A 6 -9.98 -14.77 1.16
N TYR A 7 -10.75 -14.05 1.97
CA TYR A 7 -11.26 -12.72 1.57
C TYR A 7 -10.16 -11.67 1.58
N PHE A 8 -9.23 -11.72 2.54
CA PHE A 8 -8.14 -10.76 2.59
C PHE A 8 -7.18 -10.90 1.40
N LYS A 9 -7.04 -12.08 0.84
CA LYS A 9 -6.32 -12.30 -0.43
C LYS A 9 -6.85 -11.39 -1.54
N TRP A 10 -8.16 -11.25 -1.68
CA TRP A 10 -8.78 -10.39 -2.70
C TRP A 10 -8.51 -8.90 -2.43
N VAL A 11 -8.55 -8.49 -1.16
CA VAL A 11 -8.17 -7.13 -0.77
C VAL A 11 -6.73 -6.83 -1.19
N MET A 12 -5.80 -7.75 -0.92
CA MET A 12 -4.40 -7.60 -1.33
C MET A 12 -4.24 -7.52 -2.85
N LEU A 13 -4.97 -8.34 -3.61
CA LEU A 13 -4.90 -8.33 -5.07
C LEU A 13 -5.43 -7.03 -5.66
N VAL A 14 -6.59 -6.57 -5.20
CA VAL A 14 -7.20 -5.32 -5.70
C VAL A 14 -6.33 -4.12 -5.34
N CYS A 15 -5.93 -3.99 -4.07
CA CYS A 15 -5.06 -2.89 -3.64
C CYS A 15 -3.68 -2.97 -4.29
N GLY A 16 -3.12 -4.18 -4.43
CA GLY A 16 -1.84 -4.40 -5.10
C GLY A 16 -1.87 -4.00 -6.58
N ALA A 17 -2.92 -4.41 -7.30
CA ALA A 17 -3.10 -4.03 -8.70
C ALA A 17 -3.24 -2.50 -8.86
N PHE A 18 -4.03 -1.86 -7.99
CA PHE A 18 -4.20 -0.40 -8.02
C PHE A 18 -2.88 0.32 -7.71
N THR A 19 -2.13 -0.13 -6.70
CA THR A 19 -0.83 0.44 -6.34
C THR A 19 0.21 0.20 -7.43
N LEU A 20 0.16 -0.96 -8.11
CA LEU A 20 1.07 -1.31 -9.20
C LEU A 20 0.89 -0.38 -10.42
N THR A 21 -0.32 0.14 -10.67
CA THR A 21 -0.54 1.08 -11.79
C THR A 21 0.35 2.31 -11.70
N MET A 22 0.76 2.73 -10.50
CA MET A 22 1.65 3.88 -10.32
C MET A 22 3.04 3.71 -10.97
N ILE A 23 3.40 2.49 -11.36
CA ILE A 23 4.67 2.22 -12.08
C ILE A 23 4.75 2.98 -13.43
N TYR A 24 3.61 3.40 -13.99
CA TYR A 24 3.62 4.18 -15.23
C TYR A 24 4.36 5.51 -15.09
N GLY A 25 4.44 6.08 -13.89
CA GLY A 25 5.22 7.29 -13.62
C GLY A 25 6.73 7.10 -13.80
N LEU A 26 7.22 5.85 -13.92
CA LEU A 26 8.60 5.56 -14.33
C LEU A 26 8.84 6.01 -15.79
N ILE A 27 7.83 5.90 -16.64
CA ILE A 27 7.89 6.25 -18.07
C ILE A 27 7.42 7.69 -18.29
N ALA A 28 6.31 8.08 -17.67
CA ALA A 28 5.66 9.39 -17.84
C ALA A 28 5.51 10.11 -16.48
N PRO A 29 6.60 10.63 -15.88
CA PRO A 29 6.60 11.19 -14.53
C PRO A 29 5.70 12.42 -14.38
N GLN A 30 5.68 13.32 -15.37
CA GLN A 30 4.84 14.52 -15.33
C GLN A 30 3.36 14.16 -15.35
N ALA A 31 2.95 13.25 -16.25
CA ALA A 31 1.57 12.79 -16.32
C ALA A 31 1.12 12.07 -15.03
N ALA A 32 2.02 11.34 -14.39
CA ALA A 32 1.76 10.69 -13.11
C ALA A 32 1.48 11.71 -12.00
N LEU A 33 2.31 12.74 -11.87
CA LEU A 33 2.12 13.82 -10.90
C LEU A 33 0.84 14.61 -11.17
N GLU A 34 0.61 15.00 -12.42
CA GLU A 34 -0.56 15.78 -12.80
C GLU A 34 -1.87 15.01 -12.56
N SER A 35 -1.89 13.71 -12.86
CA SER A 35 -3.06 12.88 -12.59
C SER A 35 -3.33 12.69 -11.09
N MET A 36 -2.29 12.61 -10.27
CA MET A 36 -2.41 12.32 -8.84
C MET A 36 -2.57 13.58 -8.00
N PHE A 37 -1.82 14.63 -8.32
CA PHE A 37 -1.76 15.86 -7.50
C PHE A 37 -2.33 17.09 -8.22
N GLY A 38 -2.50 17.06 -9.54
CA GLY A 38 -2.89 18.21 -10.33
C GLY A 38 -1.78 19.24 -10.53
N ALA A 39 -0.53 18.85 -10.25
CA ALA A 39 0.66 19.66 -10.39
C ALA A 39 1.81 18.78 -10.92
N SER A 40 2.77 19.39 -11.60
CA SER A 40 3.98 18.71 -12.08
C SER A 40 5.23 19.55 -11.84
N PHE A 41 6.40 18.93 -11.96
CA PHE A 41 7.71 19.57 -11.88
C PHE A 41 8.45 19.46 -13.20
N ASP A 42 9.24 20.48 -13.56
CA ASP A 42 9.96 20.57 -14.83
C ASP A 42 11.49 20.54 -14.65
N GLY A 43 12.00 19.85 -13.64
CA GLY A 43 13.43 19.72 -13.37
C GLY A 43 13.97 18.31 -13.64
N ALA A 44 15.28 18.21 -13.94
CA ALA A 44 15.94 16.92 -14.13
C ALA A 44 15.98 16.12 -12.83
N LEU A 45 16.24 16.77 -11.70
CA LEU A 45 16.27 16.14 -10.37
C LEU A 45 14.88 15.64 -9.97
N GLU A 46 13.87 16.47 -10.12
CA GLU A 46 12.47 16.15 -9.84
C GLU A 46 12.01 14.95 -10.67
N THR A 47 12.38 14.92 -11.95
CA THR A 47 12.09 13.79 -12.83
C THR A 47 12.69 12.47 -12.31
N ILE A 48 13.94 12.49 -11.85
CA ILE A 48 14.60 11.30 -11.28
C ILE A 48 13.87 10.85 -9.99
N VAL A 49 13.56 11.79 -9.12
CA VAL A 49 12.86 11.51 -7.85
C VAL A 49 11.49 10.88 -8.11
N VAL A 50 10.69 11.44 -9.02
CA VAL A 50 9.35 10.93 -9.35
C VAL A 50 9.42 9.55 -9.98
N ARG A 51 10.38 9.31 -10.89
CA ARG A 51 10.60 7.98 -11.47
C ARG A 51 10.95 6.95 -10.41
N SER A 52 11.90 7.27 -9.51
CA SER A 52 12.28 6.39 -8.39
C SER A 52 11.11 6.12 -7.45
N TRP A 53 10.37 7.16 -7.09
CA TRP A 53 9.16 7.05 -6.26
C TRP A 53 8.10 6.14 -6.91
N SER A 54 7.81 6.34 -8.20
CA SER A 54 6.85 5.52 -8.95
C SER A 54 7.28 4.05 -9.03
N ALA A 55 8.59 3.78 -9.23
CA ALA A 55 9.12 2.43 -9.20
C ALA A 55 8.94 1.76 -7.83
N LEU A 56 9.23 2.48 -6.74
CA LEU A 56 9.07 1.98 -5.38
C LEU A 56 7.59 1.67 -5.05
N ILE A 57 6.66 2.55 -5.45
CA ILE A 57 5.22 2.29 -5.26
C ILE A 57 4.79 1.07 -6.08
N GLY A 58 5.25 0.96 -7.33
CA GLY A 58 4.98 -0.22 -8.15
C GLY A 58 5.48 -1.51 -7.51
N LEU A 59 6.69 -1.50 -6.92
CA LEU A 59 7.23 -2.64 -6.16
C LEU A 59 6.37 -2.98 -4.94
N MET A 60 5.82 -1.98 -4.22
CA MET A 60 4.89 -2.23 -3.11
C MET A 60 3.61 -2.92 -3.61
N GLY A 61 3.09 -2.51 -4.76
CA GLY A 61 1.96 -3.17 -5.41
C GLY A 61 2.27 -4.62 -5.78
N ALA A 62 3.43 -4.87 -6.38
CA ALA A 62 3.91 -6.22 -6.71
C ALA A 62 4.10 -7.08 -5.44
N ALA A 63 4.63 -6.50 -4.36
CA ALA A 63 4.79 -7.18 -3.07
C ALA A 63 3.44 -7.61 -2.46
N LEU A 64 2.38 -6.79 -2.58
CA LEU A 64 1.04 -7.19 -2.16
C LEU A 64 0.50 -8.35 -2.98
N ILE A 65 0.64 -8.29 -4.29
CA ILE A 65 0.20 -9.37 -5.20
C ILE A 65 0.96 -10.66 -4.85
N TYR A 66 2.27 -10.59 -4.68
CA TYR A 66 3.09 -11.74 -4.29
C TYR A 66 2.64 -12.31 -2.93
N GLY A 67 2.45 -11.46 -1.91
CA GLY A 67 1.98 -11.86 -0.59
C GLY A 67 0.57 -12.47 -0.60
N ALA A 68 -0.29 -12.10 -1.57
CA ALA A 68 -1.60 -12.72 -1.74
C ALA A 68 -1.52 -14.20 -2.13
N TYR A 69 -0.47 -14.60 -2.84
CA TYR A 69 -0.24 -15.99 -3.25
C TYR A 69 0.72 -16.74 -2.32
N SER A 70 1.61 -16.05 -1.60
CA SER A 70 2.60 -16.62 -0.69
C SER A 70 2.16 -16.47 0.77
N GLU A 71 1.60 -17.52 1.37
CA GLU A 71 1.16 -17.48 2.78
C GLU A 71 2.30 -17.15 3.75
N LYS A 72 3.49 -17.68 3.47
CA LYS A 72 4.70 -17.46 4.28
C LYS A 72 5.10 -15.98 4.33
N ASN A 73 4.95 -15.25 3.22
CA ASN A 73 5.41 -13.87 3.08
C ASN A 73 4.27 -12.85 3.20
N ARG A 74 3.03 -13.32 3.40
CA ARG A 74 1.83 -12.47 3.45
C ARG A 74 1.91 -11.40 4.53
N ILE A 75 2.24 -11.79 5.76
CA ILE A 75 2.35 -10.87 6.89
C ILE A 75 3.40 -9.79 6.61
N PHE A 76 4.56 -10.19 6.11
CA PHE A 76 5.62 -9.25 5.76
C PHE A 76 5.18 -8.27 4.67
N SER A 77 4.57 -8.77 3.59
CA SER A 77 4.07 -7.92 2.49
C SER A 77 3.02 -6.92 2.96
N ILE A 78 2.06 -7.38 3.79
CA ILE A 78 1.02 -6.49 4.35
C ILE A 78 1.66 -5.42 5.23
N SER A 79 2.57 -5.81 6.12
CA SER A 79 3.19 -4.89 7.10
C SER A 79 3.99 -3.79 6.41
N ILE A 80 4.84 -4.13 5.45
CA ILE A 80 5.69 -3.14 4.76
C ILE A 80 4.85 -2.18 3.91
N VAL A 81 3.83 -2.70 3.23
CA VAL A 81 2.96 -1.85 2.40
C VAL A 81 2.04 -0.99 3.27
N ALA A 82 1.48 -1.52 4.34
CA ALA A 82 0.68 -0.73 5.28
C ALA A 82 1.51 0.41 5.89
N PHE A 83 2.76 0.14 6.29
CA PHE A 83 3.67 1.16 6.79
C PHE A 83 3.94 2.25 5.75
N SER A 84 4.24 1.87 4.50
CA SER A 84 4.44 2.82 3.40
C SER A 84 3.22 3.73 3.18
N LYS A 85 2.01 3.16 3.23
CA LYS A 85 0.76 3.92 3.08
C LYS A 85 0.49 4.83 4.28
N VAL A 86 0.79 4.41 5.51
CA VAL A 86 0.70 5.28 6.69
C VAL A 86 1.61 6.48 6.54
N VAL A 87 2.86 6.29 6.10
CA VAL A 87 3.79 7.40 5.84
C VAL A 87 3.23 8.34 4.78
N PHE A 88 2.74 7.83 3.65
CA PHE A 88 2.17 8.64 2.58
C PHE A 88 0.97 9.45 3.06
N VAL A 89 -0.01 8.81 3.71
CA VAL A 89 -1.20 9.49 4.24
C VAL A 89 -0.82 10.55 5.27
N SER A 90 0.14 10.27 6.16
CA SER A 90 0.62 11.23 7.15
C SER A 90 1.26 12.46 6.50
N LEU A 91 2.11 12.27 5.48
CA LEU A 91 2.73 13.37 4.74
C LEU A 91 1.68 14.21 4.00
N MET A 92 0.69 13.58 3.40
CA MET A 92 -0.39 14.28 2.71
C MET A 92 -1.25 15.11 3.67
N LEU A 93 -1.53 14.59 4.86
CA LEU A 93 -2.30 15.33 5.87
C LEU A 93 -1.52 16.50 6.46
N LEU A 94 -0.19 16.37 6.60
CA LEU A 94 0.66 17.40 7.19
C LEU A 94 1.07 18.49 6.19
N TYR A 95 1.38 18.10 4.96
CA TYR A 95 2.02 19.00 3.98
C TYR A 95 1.30 19.07 2.63
N GLY A 96 0.35 18.16 2.35
CA GLY A 96 -0.28 18.01 1.04
C GLY A 96 -1.72 18.53 0.97
N GLN A 97 -2.15 19.42 1.87
CA GLN A 97 -3.54 19.87 1.97
C GLN A 97 -4.06 20.50 0.66
N GLU A 98 -3.22 21.21 -0.06
CA GLU A 98 -3.57 21.82 -1.35
C GLU A 98 -3.85 20.79 -2.46
N PHE A 99 -3.31 19.58 -2.35
CA PHE A 99 -3.47 18.49 -3.33
C PHE A 99 -4.64 17.55 -3.00
N MET A 100 -5.35 17.76 -1.88
CA MET A 100 -6.44 16.89 -1.42
C MET A 100 -7.57 16.76 -2.45
N GLY A 101 -7.82 17.78 -3.26
CA GLY A 101 -8.85 17.75 -4.30
C GLY A 101 -8.62 16.66 -5.34
N LYS A 102 -7.38 16.36 -5.69
CA LYS A 102 -6.99 15.31 -6.64
C LYS A 102 -6.59 14.01 -5.93
N ALA A 103 -5.72 14.10 -4.93
CA ALA A 103 -5.19 12.94 -4.22
C ALA A 103 -6.18 12.32 -3.21
N GLY A 104 -7.28 12.98 -2.90
CA GLY A 104 -8.22 12.56 -1.85
C GLY A 104 -8.76 11.14 -2.05
N MET A 105 -9.06 10.73 -3.29
CA MET A 105 -9.49 9.37 -3.58
C MET A 105 -8.42 8.34 -3.25
N ALA A 106 -7.16 8.60 -3.58
CA ALA A 106 -6.04 7.71 -3.25
C ALA A 106 -5.86 7.61 -1.73
N ILE A 107 -5.97 8.73 -1.01
CA ILE A 107 -5.87 8.76 0.45
C ILE A 107 -6.98 7.95 1.10
N ILE A 108 -8.23 8.05 0.64
CA ILE A 108 -9.36 7.26 1.15
C ILE A 108 -9.10 5.76 0.95
N MET A 109 -8.66 5.37 -0.23
CA MET A 109 -8.33 3.96 -0.54
C MET A 109 -7.18 3.45 0.35
N ASP A 110 -6.17 4.27 0.59
CA ASP A 110 -5.06 3.92 1.47
C ASP A 110 -5.49 3.81 2.93
N CYS A 111 -6.34 4.71 3.42
CA CYS A 111 -6.92 4.60 4.77
C CYS A 111 -7.74 3.32 4.95
N ILE A 112 -8.59 2.97 3.99
CA ILE A 112 -9.36 1.72 4.02
C ILE A 112 -8.41 0.52 4.09
N PHE A 113 -7.37 0.50 3.25
CA PHE A 113 -6.38 -0.58 3.27
C PHE A 113 -5.65 -0.68 4.61
N ILE A 114 -5.22 0.45 5.19
CA ILE A 114 -4.53 0.50 6.48
C ILE A 114 -5.40 -0.11 7.58
N ILE A 115 -6.68 0.25 7.63
CA ILE A 115 -7.65 -0.27 8.62
C ILE A 115 -7.81 -1.79 8.45
N LEU A 116 -8.04 -2.26 7.23
CA LEU A 116 -8.21 -3.68 6.93
C LEU A 116 -6.93 -4.49 7.22
N ALA A 117 -5.77 -3.95 6.87
CA ALA A 117 -4.46 -4.56 7.14
C ALA A 117 -4.19 -4.65 8.64
N GLY A 118 -4.46 -3.59 9.39
CA GLY A 118 -4.34 -3.57 10.85
C GLY A 118 -5.24 -4.61 11.51
N PHE A 119 -6.51 -4.68 11.10
CA PHE A 119 -7.43 -5.70 11.58
C PHE A 119 -6.93 -7.12 11.29
N TYR A 120 -6.50 -7.38 10.07
CA TYR A 120 -5.95 -8.68 9.67
C TYR A 120 -4.74 -9.09 10.51
N LEU A 121 -3.78 -8.18 10.69
CA LEU A 121 -2.56 -8.43 11.47
C LEU A 121 -2.88 -8.73 12.94
N ILE A 122 -3.81 -7.98 13.56
CA ILE A 122 -4.24 -8.22 14.94
C ILE A 122 -4.86 -9.62 15.08
N VAL A 123 -5.78 -9.99 14.18
CA VAL A 123 -6.42 -11.31 14.20
C VAL A 123 -5.40 -12.44 14.08
N ILE A 124 -4.44 -12.33 13.15
CA ILE A 124 -3.40 -13.36 12.98
C ILE A 124 -2.52 -13.50 14.22
N VAL A 125 -2.09 -12.39 14.83
CA VAL A 125 -1.26 -12.41 16.05
C VAL A 125 -2.01 -13.04 17.22
N MET A 126 -3.29 -12.70 17.40
CA MET A 126 -4.13 -13.29 18.45
C MET A 126 -4.30 -14.80 18.26
N MET A 127 -4.47 -15.27 17.03
CA MET A 127 -4.60 -16.69 16.71
C MET A 127 -3.31 -17.47 16.97
N GLN A 128 -2.16 -16.91 16.61
CA GLN A 128 -0.85 -17.53 16.89
C GLN A 128 -0.61 -17.66 18.39
N LYS A 129 -0.96 -16.64 19.17
CA LYS A 129 -0.84 -16.66 20.63
C LYS A 129 -1.68 -17.77 21.26
N ASN A 130 -2.94 -17.94 20.82
CA ASN A 130 -3.83 -18.96 21.36
C ASN A 130 -3.33 -20.39 21.06
N SER A 131 -2.81 -20.63 19.86
CA SER A 131 -2.25 -21.94 19.48
C SER A 131 -1.01 -22.31 20.31
N LEU A 132 -0.19 -21.34 20.71
CA LEU A 132 0.97 -21.57 21.58
C LEU A 132 0.56 -21.94 23.02
N ILE A 133 -0.53 -21.37 23.53
CA ILE A 133 -1.06 -21.68 24.86
C ILE A 133 -1.65 -23.10 24.90
N GLU A 134 -2.36 -23.53 23.84
CA GLU A 134 -2.92 -24.89 23.75
C GLU A 134 -1.84 -25.99 23.69
N VAL A 135 -0.68 -25.70 23.12
CA VAL A 135 0.45 -26.68 23.05
C VAL A 135 1.23 -26.74 24.37
N SER A 136 1.12 -25.72 25.24
CA SER A 136 1.83 -25.62 26.53
C SER A 136 1.06 -26.25 27.70
N ASN A 137 -0.20 -26.64 27.51
CA ASN A 137 -1.05 -27.37 28.51
C ASN A 137 -1.21 -28.82 28.09
#